data_9af35a0e0c057aa2f24f5ff5b9cd009d
#
_entry.id   9af35a0e0c057aa2f24f5ff5b9cd009d
#
_cell.length_a   1.000
_cell.length_b   1.000
_cell.length_c   1.000
_cell.angle_alpha   90.00
_cell.angle_beta   90.00
_cell.angle_gamma   90.00
#
_symmetry.space_group_name_H-M   'P 1'
#
loop_
_entity.id
_entity.type
_entity.pdbx_description
1 polymer ?
#
loop_
_entity_poly.entity_id
_entity_poly.type
_entity_poly.pdbx_seq_one_letter_code
_entity_poly.pdbx_strand_id
1 'polypeptide(L)'
;MDVTKIMCPRDARNLARLQRMQDIYTALEKIAMRYKPVTIFEIGVRAGYSAYTLITGSGCVEEYIGWDMDDQANYDGPWLYWARQLLDGLDVEWEIVEIDSQTQDELPRSGFDLIHVDGDHTQDGCLRDMELCWPYVNLGGVMVVDDATYLPGPRRAVANFTAEDVARLYLEPSPTGSMVFEKGKE
;
A
#
# COMPACT_ATOMS: atom_id res chain seq x y z
N MET A 1 -15.59 -5.31 -0.34
CA MET A 1 -15.44 -4.52 -1.61
C MET A 1 -15.68 -5.41 -2.84
N ASP A 2 -16.09 -4.84 -3.98
CA ASP A 2 -16.25 -5.56 -5.27
C ASP A 2 -15.23 -5.01 -6.27
N VAL A 3 -14.11 -5.72 -6.44
CA VAL A 3 -12.99 -5.27 -7.30
C VAL A 3 -13.39 -5.11 -8.78
N THR A 4 -14.46 -5.76 -9.23
CA THR A 4 -14.89 -5.65 -10.63
C THR A 4 -15.34 -4.25 -11.00
N LYS A 5 -15.74 -3.44 -10.02
CA LYS A 5 -16.21 -2.07 -10.21
C LYS A 5 -15.09 -1.05 -10.37
N ILE A 6 -13.87 -1.41 -9.95
CA ILE A 6 -12.74 -0.50 -9.94
C ILE A 6 -11.62 -0.89 -10.91
N MET A 7 -11.72 -2.07 -11.51
CA MET A 7 -10.66 -2.57 -12.39
C MET A 7 -10.62 -1.82 -13.73
N CYS A 8 -9.40 -1.48 -14.13
CA CYS A 8 -9.15 -1.01 -15.48
C CYS A 8 -9.53 -2.11 -16.52
N PRO A 9 -9.86 -1.74 -17.76
CA PRO A 9 -10.31 -2.70 -18.80
C PRO A 9 -9.30 -3.83 -19.08
N ARG A 10 -8.04 -3.62 -18.82
CA ARG A 10 -6.99 -4.62 -19.02
C ARG A 10 -7.06 -5.73 -17.97
N ASP A 11 -7.12 -5.35 -16.69
CA ASP A 11 -7.18 -6.31 -15.59
C ASP A 11 -8.52 -7.06 -15.58
N ALA A 12 -9.61 -6.39 -15.95
CA ALA A 12 -10.94 -6.98 -16.02
C ALA A 12 -11.09 -8.15 -17.01
N ARG A 13 -10.16 -8.32 -17.95
CA ARG A 13 -10.19 -9.42 -18.93
C ARG A 13 -9.66 -10.76 -18.40
N ASN A 14 -9.04 -10.78 -17.22
CA ASN A 14 -8.44 -11.98 -16.65
C ASN A 14 -9.22 -12.47 -15.42
N LEU A 15 -10.16 -13.39 -15.63
CA LEU A 15 -11.01 -13.92 -14.55
C LEU A 15 -10.26 -14.61 -13.40
N ALA A 16 -9.17 -15.32 -13.70
CA ALA A 16 -8.37 -15.97 -12.66
C ALA A 16 -7.65 -14.94 -11.78
N ARG A 17 -7.22 -13.83 -12.38
CA ARG A 17 -6.64 -12.69 -11.67
C ARG A 17 -7.68 -11.99 -10.81
N LEU A 18 -8.93 -11.86 -11.29
CA LEU A 18 -10.03 -11.22 -10.57
C LEU A 18 -10.24 -11.81 -9.17
N GLN A 19 -10.36 -13.14 -9.06
CA GLN A 19 -10.60 -13.78 -7.77
C GLN A 19 -9.44 -13.53 -6.80
N ARG A 20 -8.21 -13.68 -7.27
CA ARG A 20 -7.03 -13.41 -6.45
C ARG A 20 -6.99 -11.96 -5.97
N MET A 21 -7.26 -11.01 -6.85
CA MET A 21 -7.31 -9.58 -6.51
C MET A 21 -8.44 -9.28 -5.52
N GLN A 22 -9.61 -9.92 -5.66
CA GLN A 22 -10.70 -9.79 -4.70
C GLN A 22 -10.25 -10.16 -3.29
N ASP A 23 -9.52 -11.27 -3.14
CA ASP A 23 -9.07 -11.75 -1.85
C ASP A 23 -7.98 -10.84 -1.24
N ILE A 24 -7.04 -10.32 -2.06
CA ILE A 24 -6.01 -9.37 -1.64
C ILE A 24 -6.67 -8.08 -1.11
N TYR A 25 -7.52 -7.45 -1.91
CA TYR A 25 -8.14 -6.19 -1.50
C TYR A 25 -9.17 -6.35 -0.38
N THR A 26 -9.77 -7.53 -0.23
CA THR A 26 -10.58 -7.82 0.96
C THR A 26 -9.74 -7.83 2.25
N ALA A 27 -8.49 -8.29 2.18
CA ALA A 27 -7.58 -8.23 3.33
C ALA A 27 -7.19 -6.78 3.66
N LEU A 28 -6.83 -5.97 2.66
CA LEU A 28 -6.54 -4.55 2.84
C LEU A 28 -7.74 -3.77 3.38
N GLU A 29 -8.96 -4.05 2.88
CA GLU A 29 -10.20 -3.46 3.40
C GLU A 29 -10.39 -3.74 4.89
N LYS A 30 -10.14 -4.98 5.35
CA LYS A 30 -10.21 -5.33 6.78
C LYS A 30 -9.19 -4.56 7.63
N ILE A 31 -7.97 -4.38 7.12
CA ILE A 31 -6.95 -3.57 7.79
C ILE A 31 -7.45 -2.12 7.92
N ALA A 32 -7.92 -1.51 6.83
CA ALA A 32 -8.44 -0.16 6.84
C ALA A 32 -9.64 0.01 7.79
N MET A 33 -10.60 -0.93 7.77
CA MET A 33 -11.75 -0.93 8.69
C MET A 33 -11.34 -1.05 10.15
N ARG A 34 -10.27 -1.78 10.44
CA ARG A 34 -9.77 -1.99 11.80
C ARG A 34 -9.09 -0.75 12.37
N TYR A 35 -8.18 -0.16 11.60
CA TYR A 35 -7.34 0.95 12.07
C TYR A 35 -7.94 2.32 11.79
N LYS A 36 -8.87 2.42 10.83
CA LYS A 36 -9.56 3.65 10.43
C LYS A 36 -8.60 4.82 10.24
N PRO A 37 -7.59 4.67 9.37
CA PRO A 37 -6.64 5.73 9.13
C PRO A 37 -7.34 6.97 8.57
N VAL A 38 -6.93 8.15 9.06
CA VAL A 38 -7.32 9.46 8.53
C VAL A 38 -6.32 9.91 7.46
N THR A 39 -5.06 9.52 7.62
CA THR A 39 -3.98 9.86 6.70
C THR A 39 -3.28 8.60 6.22
N ILE A 40 -3.12 8.48 4.88
CA ILE A 40 -2.50 7.31 4.24
C ILE A 40 -1.35 7.75 3.35
N PHE A 41 -0.24 7.01 3.42
CA PHE A 41 0.85 7.06 2.45
C PHE A 41 1.04 5.70 1.79
N GLU A 42 1.37 5.67 0.49
CA GLU A 42 1.58 4.43 -0.25
C GLU A 42 2.80 4.53 -1.17
N ILE A 43 3.65 3.51 -1.18
CA ILE A 43 4.65 3.25 -2.21
C ILE A 43 4.16 2.10 -3.07
N GLY A 44 4.03 2.32 -4.39
CA GLY A 44 3.54 1.32 -5.33
C GLY A 44 2.03 1.45 -5.61
N VAL A 45 1.61 2.57 -6.19
CA VAL A 45 0.20 2.89 -6.46
C VAL A 45 -0.38 2.07 -7.61
N ARG A 46 0.40 1.84 -8.66
CA ARG A 46 0.00 1.18 -9.91
C ARG A 46 -1.34 1.73 -10.44
N ALA A 47 -2.41 0.93 -10.46
CA ALA A 47 -3.73 1.34 -10.94
C ALA A 47 -4.66 1.86 -9.82
N GLY A 48 -4.15 2.08 -8.60
CA GLY A 48 -4.85 2.69 -7.48
C GLY A 48 -5.85 1.79 -6.76
N TYR A 49 -5.81 0.47 -6.94
CA TYR A 49 -6.81 -0.42 -6.33
C TYR A 49 -6.61 -0.55 -4.82
N SER A 50 -5.36 -0.62 -4.35
CA SER A 50 -5.00 -0.58 -2.93
C SER A 50 -5.42 0.74 -2.30
N ALA A 51 -5.05 1.88 -2.93
CA ALA A 51 -5.47 3.21 -2.54
C ALA A 51 -6.98 3.33 -2.35
N TYR A 52 -7.74 2.98 -3.40
CA TYR A 52 -9.21 2.99 -3.36
C TYR A 52 -9.75 2.13 -2.21
N THR A 53 -9.18 0.93 -2.04
CA THR A 53 -9.62 -0.02 -1.01
C THR A 53 -9.36 0.50 0.39
N LEU A 54 -8.17 1.04 0.63
CA LEU A 54 -7.78 1.60 1.93
C LEU A 54 -8.63 2.82 2.28
N ILE A 55 -8.86 3.72 1.32
CA ILE A 55 -9.68 4.92 1.50
C ILE A 55 -11.14 4.55 1.81
N THR A 56 -11.76 3.73 0.97
CA THR A 56 -13.17 3.37 1.14
C THR A 56 -13.40 2.44 2.32
N GLY A 57 -12.46 1.55 2.62
CA GLY A 57 -12.51 0.64 3.77
C GLY A 57 -12.38 1.37 5.11
N SER A 58 -11.56 2.41 5.19
CA SER A 58 -11.47 3.28 6.35
C SER A 58 -12.76 4.06 6.57
N GLY A 59 -13.28 4.69 5.51
CA GLY A 59 -14.45 5.56 5.54
C GLY A 59 -14.25 6.88 6.29
N CYS A 60 -13.01 7.21 6.67
CA CYS A 60 -12.66 8.47 7.35
C CYS A 60 -11.31 9.04 6.88
N VAL A 61 -10.79 8.60 5.74
CA VAL A 61 -9.57 9.17 5.16
C VAL A 61 -9.85 10.60 4.71
N GLU A 62 -9.01 11.53 5.15
CA GLU A 62 -9.02 12.93 4.74
C GLU A 62 -7.91 13.21 3.73
N GLU A 63 -6.78 12.49 3.84
CA GLU A 63 -5.62 12.69 2.97
C GLU A 63 -4.96 11.37 2.56
N TYR A 64 -4.65 11.26 1.27
CA TYR A 64 -3.89 10.17 0.68
C TYR A 64 -2.75 10.71 -0.17
N ILE A 65 -1.53 10.21 0.03
CA ILE A 65 -0.37 10.49 -0.82
C ILE A 65 0.20 9.17 -1.33
N GLY A 66 0.37 9.04 -2.64
CA GLY A 66 0.94 7.86 -3.27
C GLY A 66 2.19 8.17 -4.10
N TRP A 67 3.18 7.30 -4.01
CA TRP A 67 4.39 7.33 -4.85
C TRP A 67 4.45 6.11 -5.77
N ASP A 68 4.80 6.35 -7.03
CA ASP A 68 5.01 5.30 -8.02
C ASP A 68 5.96 5.79 -9.12
N MET A 69 6.72 4.92 -9.72
CA MET A 69 7.61 5.26 -10.84
C MET A 69 6.87 5.34 -12.19
N ASP A 70 5.62 4.86 -12.26
CA ASP A 70 4.86 4.65 -13.51
C ASP A 70 5.71 3.96 -14.61
N ASP A 71 6.47 2.92 -14.22
CA ASP A 71 7.39 2.21 -15.12
C ASP A 71 6.63 1.48 -16.23
N GLN A 72 6.21 2.24 -17.24
CA GLN A 72 5.50 1.73 -18.41
C GLN A 72 6.36 0.78 -19.27
N ALA A 73 7.68 0.80 -19.13
CA ALA A 73 8.57 -0.08 -19.87
C ALA A 73 8.48 -1.54 -19.40
N ASN A 74 8.28 -1.75 -18.08
CA ASN A 74 8.13 -3.07 -17.50
C ASN A 74 6.64 -3.48 -17.33
N TYR A 75 5.75 -2.50 -17.18
CA TYR A 75 4.32 -2.71 -16.98
C TYR A 75 3.53 -1.99 -18.08
N ASP A 76 3.29 -2.66 -19.19
CA ASP A 76 2.53 -2.17 -20.34
C ASP A 76 1.15 -1.57 -19.94
N GLY A 77 1.06 -0.26 -19.78
CA GLY A 77 -0.18 0.45 -19.52
C GLY A 77 -0.03 1.79 -18.79
N PRO A 78 -1.01 2.70 -18.95
CA PRO A 78 -1.04 3.99 -18.27
C PRO A 78 -1.59 3.82 -16.85
N TRP A 79 -0.84 3.19 -15.95
CA TRP A 79 -1.33 2.79 -14.64
C TRP A 79 -1.73 3.97 -13.77
N LEU A 80 -0.89 4.99 -13.67
CA LEU A 80 -1.20 6.19 -12.87
C LEU A 80 -2.36 7.01 -13.45
N TYR A 81 -2.60 6.93 -14.78
CA TYR A 81 -3.82 7.49 -15.36
C TYR A 81 -5.08 6.83 -14.75
N TRP A 82 -5.09 5.49 -14.66
CA TRP A 82 -6.22 4.76 -14.07
C TRP A 82 -6.36 5.03 -12.58
N ALA A 83 -5.25 5.12 -11.84
CA ALA A 83 -5.26 5.47 -10.43
C ALA A 83 -5.90 6.84 -10.19
N ARG A 84 -5.48 7.86 -10.93
CA ARG A 84 -6.05 9.21 -10.85
C ARG A 84 -7.55 9.22 -11.16
N GLN A 85 -7.97 8.54 -12.24
CA GLN A 85 -9.40 8.43 -12.58
C GLN A 85 -10.22 7.74 -11.49
N LEU A 86 -9.64 6.76 -10.82
CA LEU A 86 -10.31 6.02 -9.76
C LEU A 86 -10.46 6.89 -8.50
N LEU A 87 -9.43 7.66 -8.14
CA LEU A 87 -9.43 8.51 -6.95
C LEU A 87 -10.21 9.81 -7.13
N ASP A 88 -10.29 10.36 -8.34
CA ASP A 88 -11.12 11.54 -8.66
C ASP A 88 -12.60 11.39 -8.25
N GLY A 89 -13.09 10.16 -8.16
CA GLY A 89 -14.47 9.86 -7.73
C GLY A 89 -14.68 9.82 -6.22
N LEU A 90 -13.62 10.03 -5.42
CA LEU A 90 -13.66 9.95 -3.95
C LEU A 90 -13.65 11.36 -3.34
N ASP A 91 -14.36 11.52 -2.22
CA ASP A 91 -14.34 12.76 -1.42
C ASP A 91 -13.18 12.71 -0.41
N VAL A 92 -11.94 12.85 -0.93
CA VAL A 92 -10.69 12.80 -0.18
C VAL A 92 -9.65 13.69 -0.87
N GLU A 93 -8.81 14.36 -0.10
CA GLU A 93 -7.64 15.03 -0.66
C GLU A 93 -6.59 13.99 -1.04
N TRP A 94 -6.17 13.97 -2.31
CA TRP A 94 -5.19 12.99 -2.77
C TRP A 94 -4.13 13.59 -3.69
N GLU A 95 -2.92 13.03 -3.59
CA GLU A 95 -1.81 13.31 -4.49
C GLU A 95 -1.15 12.01 -4.93
N ILE A 96 -0.83 11.88 -6.22
CA ILE A 96 0.02 10.81 -6.76
C ILE A 96 1.23 11.45 -7.42
N VAL A 97 2.41 11.18 -6.85
CA VAL A 97 3.71 11.67 -7.33
C VAL A 97 4.43 10.57 -8.10
N GLU A 98 4.85 10.89 -9.33
CA GLU A 98 5.68 10.01 -10.15
C GLU A 98 7.13 10.15 -9.71
N ILE A 99 7.61 9.21 -8.87
CA ILE A 99 8.92 9.26 -8.22
C ILE A 99 9.42 7.86 -7.86
N ASP A 100 10.73 7.68 -7.91
CA ASP A 100 11.40 6.48 -7.44
C ASP A 100 11.71 6.60 -5.93
N SER A 101 11.04 5.77 -5.12
CA SER A 101 11.23 5.72 -3.67
C SER A 101 12.67 5.39 -3.26
N GLN A 102 13.40 4.61 -4.10
CA GLN A 102 14.77 4.21 -3.83
C GLN A 102 15.77 5.39 -3.88
N THR A 103 15.36 6.53 -4.44
CA THR A 103 16.15 7.76 -4.52
C THR A 103 15.81 8.78 -3.44
N GLN A 104 14.83 8.48 -2.59
CA GLN A 104 14.33 9.42 -1.57
C GLN A 104 14.92 9.11 -0.19
N ASP A 105 15.19 10.15 0.58
CA ASP A 105 15.68 10.05 1.96
C ASP A 105 14.63 10.49 3.00
N GLU A 106 13.52 11.10 2.55
CA GLU A 106 12.42 11.54 3.41
C GLU A 106 11.07 11.45 2.69
N LEU A 107 9.99 11.32 3.45
CA LEU A 107 8.62 11.40 2.95
C LEU A 107 8.15 12.87 2.85
N PRO A 108 7.08 13.17 2.06
CA PRO A 108 6.65 14.54 1.77
C PRO A 108 6.17 15.31 3.01
N ARG A 109 5.80 14.58 4.07
CA ARG A 109 5.44 15.14 5.37
C ARG A 109 5.58 14.11 6.49
N SER A 110 5.48 14.53 7.74
CA SER A 110 5.48 13.66 8.92
C SER A 110 4.06 13.19 9.28
N GLY A 111 3.96 12.00 9.85
CA GLY A 111 2.79 11.48 10.53
C GLY A 111 1.70 10.95 9.58
N PHE A 112 1.73 9.63 9.36
CA PHE A 112 0.68 8.89 8.67
C PHE A 112 0.09 7.82 9.59
N ASP A 113 -1.23 7.64 9.56
CA ASP A 113 -1.90 6.61 10.36
C ASP A 113 -1.75 5.23 9.74
N LEU A 114 -1.62 5.17 8.40
CA LEU A 114 -1.30 3.96 7.68
C LEU A 114 -0.31 4.26 6.56
N ILE A 115 0.76 3.45 6.49
CA ILE A 115 1.67 3.42 5.35
C ILE A 115 1.59 2.05 4.70
N HIS A 116 1.35 2.02 3.37
CA HIS A 116 1.34 0.81 2.57
C HIS A 116 2.61 0.73 1.71
N VAL A 117 3.36 -0.37 1.84
CA VAL A 117 4.61 -0.62 1.12
C VAL A 117 4.39 -1.77 0.13
N ASP A 118 4.28 -1.44 -1.15
CA ASP A 118 4.08 -2.36 -2.29
C ASP A 118 4.89 -1.89 -3.52
N GLY A 119 6.09 -1.35 -3.28
CA GLY A 119 6.98 -0.78 -4.31
C GLY A 119 7.96 -1.80 -4.88
N ASP A 120 9.23 -1.73 -4.46
CA ASP A 120 10.28 -2.64 -4.95
C ASP A 120 10.15 -4.03 -4.30
N HIS A 121 10.04 -5.06 -5.13
CA HIS A 121 9.92 -6.45 -4.70
C HIS A 121 11.26 -7.18 -4.54
N THR A 122 12.39 -6.50 -4.64
CA THR A 122 13.68 -7.04 -4.18
C THR A 122 13.76 -7.01 -2.66
N GLN A 123 14.66 -7.79 -2.07
CA GLN A 123 14.85 -7.76 -0.62
C GLN A 123 15.34 -6.40 -0.14
N ASP A 124 16.36 -5.86 -0.82
CA ASP A 124 17.03 -4.63 -0.39
C ASP A 124 16.15 -3.40 -0.63
N GLY A 125 15.44 -3.37 -1.78
CA GLY A 125 14.52 -2.27 -2.09
C GLY A 125 13.31 -2.23 -1.16
N CYS A 126 12.66 -3.37 -0.93
CA CYS A 126 11.54 -3.44 0.02
C CYS A 126 11.98 -3.08 1.45
N LEU A 127 13.16 -3.57 1.91
CA LEU A 127 13.68 -3.20 3.22
C LEU A 127 13.96 -1.71 3.32
N ARG A 128 14.56 -1.10 2.28
CA ARG A 128 14.78 0.35 2.22
C ARG A 128 13.46 1.12 2.28
N ASP A 129 12.44 0.71 1.56
CA ASP A 129 11.11 1.34 1.61
C ASP A 129 10.51 1.25 3.02
N MET A 130 10.65 0.11 3.70
CA MET A 130 10.20 -0.05 5.09
C MET A 130 10.96 0.86 6.05
N GLU A 131 12.30 0.93 5.93
CA GLU A 131 13.17 1.79 6.77
C GLU A 131 12.92 3.27 6.51
N LEU A 132 12.68 3.68 5.27
CA LEU A 132 12.27 5.03 4.89
C LEU A 132 10.92 5.40 5.54
N CYS A 133 9.94 4.50 5.48
CA CYS A 133 8.56 4.77 5.88
C CYS A 133 8.35 4.73 7.40
N TRP A 134 9.01 3.81 8.11
CA TRP A 134 8.72 3.55 9.52
C TRP A 134 8.78 4.76 10.45
N PRO A 135 9.77 5.68 10.35
CA PRO A 135 9.81 6.89 11.17
C PRO A 135 8.55 7.77 11.05
N TYR A 136 7.87 7.71 9.91
CA TYR A 136 6.72 8.55 9.59
C TYR A 136 5.36 7.93 9.95
N VAL A 137 5.33 6.69 10.44
CA VAL A 137 4.12 6.09 11.00
C VAL A 137 3.80 6.76 12.33
N ASN A 138 2.55 7.18 12.52
CA ASN A 138 2.07 7.74 13.80
C ASN A 138 2.11 6.69 14.92
N LEU A 139 2.23 7.13 16.17
CA LEU A 139 2.07 6.25 17.33
C LEU A 139 0.65 5.66 17.35
N GLY A 140 0.56 4.33 17.35
CA GLY A 140 -0.68 3.58 17.20
C GLY A 140 -1.17 3.43 15.77
N GLY A 141 -0.42 3.98 14.79
CA GLY A 141 -0.59 3.73 13.36
C GLY A 141 0.06 2.42 12.92
N VAL A 142 -0.03 2.14 11.63
CA VAL A 142 0.45 0.88 11.05
C VAL A 142 1.24 1.07 9.77
N MET A 143 2.24 0.22 9.55
CA MET A 143 2.84 -0.04 8.26
C MET A 143 2.39 -1.41 7.76
N VAL A 144 1.90 -1.46 6.53
CA VAL A 144 1.45 -2.68 5.86
C VAL A 144 2.40 -2.97 4.70
N VAL A 145 3.03 -4.14 4.73
CA VAL A 145 3.94 -4.60 3.67
C VAL A 145 3.26 -5.70 2.89
N ASP A 146 3.01 -5.49 1.59
CA ASP A 146 2.35 -6.49 0.75
C ASP A 146 3.33 -7.55 0.21
N ASP A 147 2.80 -8.58 -0.41
CA ASP A 147 3.55 -9.72 -0.98
C ASP A 147 4.48 -10.45 0.02
N ALA A 148 4.33 -10.21 1.33
CA ALA A 148 5.22 -10.68 2.40
C ALA A 148 5.30 -12.22 2.53
N THR A 149 4.32 -12.97 2.00
CA THR A 149 4.36 -14.43 1.96
C THR A 149 4.51 -14.99 0.55
N TYR A 150 4.19 -14.20 -0.47
CA TYR A 150 4.17 -14.64 -1.86
C TYR A 150 5.53 -14.47 -2.54
N LEU A 151 6.18 -13.32 -2.38
CA LEU A 151 7.45 -13.02 -3.02
C LEU A 151 8.64 -13.20 -2.07
N PRO A 152 9.77 -13.78 -2.55
CA PRO A 152 10.94 -14.00 -1.71
C PRO A 152 11.58 -12.73 -1.18
N GLY A 153 11.57 -11.63 -1.97
CA GLY A 153 12.17 -10.34 -1.59
C GLY A 153 11.45 -9.71 -0.40
N PRO A 154 10.15 -9.33 -0.49
CA PRO A 154 9.39 -8.78 0.61
C PRO A 154 9.41 -9.67 1.85
N ARG A 155 9.30 -11.02 1.70
CA ARG A 155 9.40 -11.94 2.83
C ARG A 155 10.73 -11.84 3.57
N ARG A 156 11.85 -11.67 2.87
CA ARG A 156 13.17 -11.50 3.49
C ARG A 156 13.34 -10.09 4.07
N ALA A 157 12.81 -9.07 3.40
CA ALA A 157 12.80 -7.71 3.92
C ALA A 157 12.08 -7.64 5.27
N VAL A 158 10.88 -8.18 5.36
CA VAL A 158 10.10 -8.30 6.60
C VAL A 158 10.88 -9.04 7.70
N ALA A 159 11.57 -10.13 7.36
CA ALA A 159 12.36 -10.90 8.33
C ALA A 159 13.62 -10.16 8.83
N ASN A 160 14.14 -9.22 8.05
CA ASN A 160 15.33 -8.43 8.38
C ASN A 160 15.00 -7.05 8.97
N PHE A 161 13.76 -6.59 8.81
CA PHE A 161 13.35 -5.31 9.35
C PHE A 161 13.32 -5.34 10.88
N THR A 162 13.95 -4.34 11.51
CA THR A 162 14.00 -4.19 12.97
C THR A 162 13.66 -2.77 13.36
N ALA A 163 12.72 -2.62 14.30
CA ALA A 163 12.41 -1.35 14.93
C ALA A 163 12.04 -1.59 16.40
N GLU A 164 12.55 -0.76 17.29
CA GLU A 164 12.37 -0.96 18.75
C GLU A 164 10.93 -0.69 19.21
N ASP A 165 10.20 0.15 18.49
CA ASP A 165 8.85 0.63 18.82
C ASP A 165 7.72 -0.14 18.13
N VAL A 166 8.00 -1.35 17.62
CA VAL A 166 6.96 -2.26 17.11
C VAL A 166 6.19 -2.86 18.27
N ALA A 167 4.95 -2.39 18.49
CA ALA A 167 4.07 -2.92 19.53
C ALA A 167 3.43 -4.25 19.16
N ARG A 168 3.16 -4.45 17.88
CA ARG A 168 2.52 -5.65 17.36
C ARG A 168 2.94 -5.92 15.92
N LEU A 169 3.18 -7.20 15.62
CA LEU A 169 3.43 -7.72 14.29
C LEU A 169 2.49 -8.88 14.01
N TYR A 170 1.78 -8.85 12.89
CA TYR A 170 0.94 -9.98 12.49
C TYR A 170 0.76 -10.04 10.97
N LEU A 171 0.40 -11.23 10.49
CA LEU A 171 0.05 -11.47 9.10
C LEU A 171 -1.47 -11.34 8.93
N GLU A 172 -1.94 -10.45 8.03
CA GLU A 172 -3.30 -10.48 7.53
C GLU A 172 -3.37 -11.48 6.37
N PRO A 173 -4.16 -12.54 6.49
CA PRO A 173 -4.21 -13.59 5.49
C PRO A 173 -4.80 -13.09 4.15
N SER A 174 -4.03 -13.27 3.08
CA SER A 174 -4.43 -13.03 1.69
C SER A 174 -3.61 -13.95 0.79
N PRO A 175 -3.89 -14.04 -0.52
CA PRO A 175 -3.05 -14.77 -1.47
C PRO A 175 -1.60 -14.29 -1.54
N THR A 176 -1.34 -13.04 -1.22
CA THR A 176 0.00 -12.43 -1.17
C THR A 176 0.55 -12.33 0.24
N GLY A 177 -0.35 -12.23 1.24
CA GLY A 177 -0.01 -12.06 2.65
C GLY A 177 0.52 -10.68 2.96
N SER A 178 -0.30 -9.85 3.62
CA SER A 178 0.13 -8.53 4.05
C SER A 178 0.64 -8.58 5.48
N MET A 179 1.91 -8.22 5.69
CA MET A 179 2.48 -8.13 7.04
C MET A 179 2.21 -6.76 7.63
N VAL A 180 1.59 -6.73 8.80
CA VAL A 180 1.18 -5.49 9.49
C VAL A 180 2.05 -5.25 10.71
N PHE A 181 2.72 -4.10 10.73
CA PHE A 181 3.53 -3.60 11.84
C PHE A 181 2.76 -2.47 12.52
N GLU A 182 2.34 -2.65 13.75
CA GLU A 182 1.70 -1.62 14.56
C GLU A 182 2.75 -0.90 15.41
N LYS A 183 2.81 0.43 15.29
CA LYS A 183 3.75 1.26 16.06
C LYS A 183 3.25 1.45 17.48
N GLY A 184 4.14 1.34 18.46
CA GLY A 184 3.82 1.46 19.89
C GLY A 184 3.12 2.78 20.21
N LYS A 185 2.23 2.74 21.21
CA LYS A 185 1.72 3.94 21.87
C LYS A 185 2.58 4.16 23.09
N GLU A 186 3.01 5.41 23.33
CA GLU A 186 3.64 5.76 24.59
C GLU A 186 2.72 5.49 25.80
#